data_5628c03a53f3170dcfab62ac1e177bd8
#
_entry.id   5628c03a53f3170dcfab62ac1e177bd8
#
_cell.length_a   1.000
_cell.length_b   1.000
_cell.length_c   1.000
_cell.angle_alpha   90.00
_cell.angle_beta   90.00
_cell.angle_gamma   90.00
#
_symmetry.space_group_name_H-M   'P 1'
#
loop_
_entity.id
_entity.type
_entity.pdbx_description
1 polymer ?
#
loop_
_entity_poly.entity_id
_entity_poly.type
_entity_poly.pdbx_seq_one_letter_code
_entity_poly.pdbx_strand_id
1 'polypeptide(L)'
;MALNVLVVDDSAVMRAMIIKTLRLCGLPCNAIYEASNGAEALRLLEQHWIDLALLDVNMPVMNGEEMLTRMRQNPETADLPVIVVSTEGSDTRIAALRQLGAAFVHKPFAPEALRETIVSIIGVSDEPGMADGTFAGSGPDF
;
A
#
# COMPACT_ATOMS: atom_id res chain seq x y z
N MET A 1 -14.61 7.70 -4.01
CA MET A 1 -13.82 6.63 -4.63
C MET A 1 -13.46 5.57 -3.61
N ALA A 2 -13.74 4.31 -3.91
CA ALA A 2 -13.44 3.21 -2.99
C ALA A 2 -12.24 2.44 -3.51
N LEU A 3 -11.30 2.13 -2.62
CA LEU A 3 -10.04 1.50 -2.95
C LEU A 3 -10.13 -0.02 -2.89
N ASN A 4 -9.53 -0.69 -3.86
CA ASN A 4 -9.26 -2.12 -3.77
C ASN A 4 -7.83 -2.26 -3.27
N VAL A 5 -7.68 -2.93 -2.12
CA VAL A 5 -6.41 -2.99 -1.41
C VAL A 5 -5.93 -4.44 -1.33
N LEU A 6 -4.63 -4.64 -1.56
CA LEU A 6 -3.98 -5.92 -1.37
C LEU A 6 -3.09 -5.84 -0.13
N VAL A 7 -3.28 -6.76 0.80
CA VAL A 7 -2.48 -6.85 2.04
C VAL A 7 -1.63 -8.10 1.97
N VAL A 8 -0.31 -7.94 2.03
CA VAL A 8 0.63 -9.05 1.87
C VAL A 8 1.50 -9.16 3.13
N ASP A 9 1.34 -10.26 3.84
CA ASP A 9 2.11 -10.56 5.05
C ASP A 9 1.97 -12.05 5.32
N ASP A 10 3.04 -12.72 5.76
CA ASP A 10 2.99 -14.16 6.00
C ASP A 10 2.21 -14.53 7.25
N SER A 11 1.92 -13.57 8.11
CA SER A 11 1.16 -13.79 9.35
C SER A 11 -0.30 -13.39 9.15
N ALA A 12 -1.22 -14.34 9.32
CA ALA A 12 -2.65 -14.07 9.25
C ALA A 12 -3.09 -13.07 10.32
N VAL A 13 -2.48 -13.16 11.51
CA VAL A 13 -2.79 -12.23 12.59
C VAL A 13 -2.37 -10.81 12.21
N MET A 14 -1.21 -10.67 11.59
CA MET A 14 -0.72 -9.38 11.15
C MET A 14 -1.58 -8.79 10.05
N ARG A 15 -1.99 -9.63 9.09
CA ARG A 15 -2.90 -9.18 8.04
C ARG A 15 -4.20 -8.65 8.64
N ALA A 16 -4.74 -9.37 9.63
CA ALA A 16 -5.97 -8.93 10.30
C ALA A 16 -5.78 -7.58 10.99
N MET A 17 -4.63 -7.37 11.62
CA MET A 17 -4.34 -6.11 12.28
C MET A 17 -4.19 -4.96 11.29
N ILE A 18 -3.52 -5.21 10.17
CA ILE A 18 -3.36 -4.19 9.12
C ILE A 18 -4.72 -3.83 8.53
N ILE A 19 -5.56 -4.83 8.27
CA ILE A 19 -6.89 -4.61 7.74
C ILE A 19 -7.74 -3.80 8.71
N LYS A 20 -7.68 -4.13 10.00
CA LYS A 20 -8.40 -3.39 11.01
C LYS A 20 -7.95 -1.92 11.05
N THR A 21 -6.65 -1.70 11.02
CA THR A 21 -6.10 -0.35 11.02
C THR A 21 -6.53 0.42 9.77
N LEU A 22 -6.52 -0.27 8.63
CA LEU A 22 -6.96 0.33 7.36
C LEU A 22 -8.42 0.76 7.43
N ARG A 23 -9.29 -0.07 8.02
CA ARG A 23 -10.70 0.28 8.17
C ARG A 23 -10.87 1.45 9.15
N LEU A 24 -10.06 1.50 10.19
CA LEU A 24 -10.13 2.57 11.18
C LEU A 24 -9.60 3.90 10.65
N CYS A 25 -8.80 3.89 9.58
CA CYS A 25 -8.27 5.13 9.04
C CYS A 25 -9.32 5.95 8.29
N GLY A 26 -10.48 5.38 8.04
CA GLY A 26 -11.61 6.14 7.50
C GLY A 26 -11.64 6.32 6.00
N LEU A 27 -10.67 5.77 5.28
CA LEU A 27 -10.69 5.83 3.82
C LEU A 27 -11.63 4.76 3.27
N PRO A 28 -12.37 5.06 2.22
CA PRO A 28 -13.33 4.09 1.68
C PRO A 28 -12.59 2.95 0.97
N CYS A 29 -12.89 1.71 1.37
CA CYS A 29 -12.36 0.51 0.76
C CYS A 29 -13.48 -0.32 0.18
N ASN A 30 -13.31 -0.78 -1.06
CA ASN A 30 -14.27 -1.63 -1.73
C ASN A 30 -13.98 -3.10 -1.46
N ALA A 31 -12.80 -3.58 -1.84
CA ALA A 31 -12.38 -4.96 -1.62
C ALA A 31 -11.00 -4.98 -1.00
N ILE A 32 -10.77 -5.92 -0.08
CA ILE A 32 -9.47 -6.12 0.53
C ILE A 32 -9.08 -7.57 0.29
N TYR A 33 -7.97 -7.75 -0.44
CA TYR A 33 -7.43 -9.06 -0.76
C TYR A 33 -6.23 -9.35 0.12
N GLU A 34 -6.01 -10.62 0.44
CA GLU A 34 -4.91 -11.03 1.31
C GLU A 34 -4.01 -12.02 0.61
N ALA A 35 -2.71 -11.88 0.82
CA ALA A 35 -1.71 -12.82 0.32
C ALA A 35 -0.70 -13.09 1.43
N SER A 36 -0.21 -14.34 1.48
CA SER A 36 0.74 -14.74 2.51
C SER A 36 2.20 -14.66 2.05
N ASN A 37 2.42 -14.38 0.78
CA ASN A 37 3.78 -14.18 0.25
C ASN A 37 3.70 -13.44 -1.08
N GLY A 38 4.87 -13.06 -1.61
CA GLY A 38 4.92 -12.29 -2.84
C GLY A 38 4.40 -13.01 -4.06
N ALA A 39 4.62 -14.32 -4.16
CA ALA A 39 4.16 -15.09 -5.31
C ALA A 39 2.64 -15.12 -5.37
N GLU A 40 1.98 -15.34 -4.23
CA GLU A 40 0.53 -15.32 -4.15
C GLU A 40 -0.01 -13.93 -4.48
N ALA A 41 0.66 -12.90 -3.98
CA ALA A 41 0.27 -11.51 -4.24
C ALA A 41 0.33 -11.18 -5.73
N LEU A 42 1.37 -11.63 -6.42
CA LEU A 42 1.49 -11.37 -7.85
C LEU A 42 0.35 -12.02 -8.64
N ARG A 43 -0.08 -13.21 -8.22
CA ARG A 43 -1.23 -13.86 -8.85
C ARG A 43 -2.51 -13.06 -8.66
N LEU A 44 -2.71 -12.52 -7.45
CA LEU A 44 -3.88 -11.69 -7.18
C LEU A 44 -3.87 -10.40 -8.00
N LEU A 45 -2.69 -9.83 -8.22
CA LEU A 45 -2.56 -8.64 -9.05
C LEU A 45 -2.93 -8.90 -10.51
N GLU A 46 -2.78 -10.14 -10.98
CA GLU A 46 -3.18 -10.52 -12.33
C GLU A 46 -4.69 -10.73 -12.44
N GLN A 47 -5.34 -11.08 -11.34
CA GLN A 47 -6.75 -11.48 -11.34
C GLN A 47 -7.70 -10.35 -10.94
N HIS A 48 -7.23 -9.35 -10.23
CA HIS A 48 -8.07 -8.31 -9.66
C HIS A 48 -7.49 -6.94 -9.88
N TRP A 49 -8.36 -5.95 -9.99
CA TRP A 49 -7.93 -4.56 -10.03
C TRP A 49 -7.55 -4.11 -8.62
N ILE A 50 -6.32 -3.70 -8.42
CA ILE A 50 -5.80 -3.28 -7.13
C ILE A 50 -5.34 -1.82 -7.24
N ASP A 51 -5.76 -1.00 -6.30
CA ASP A 51 -5.40 0.42 -6.26
C ASP A 51 -4.22 0.70 -5.33
N LEU A 52 -3.98 -0.17 -4.36
CA LEU A 52 -2.96 0.03 -3.33
C LEU A 52 -2.52 -1.32 -2.78
N ALA A 53 -1.23 -1.51 -2.62
CA ALA A 53 -0.69 -2.70 -1.96
C ALA A 53 0.03 -2.31 -0.68
N LEU A 54 -0.28 -3.01 0.40
CA LEU A 54 0.42 -2.91 1.69
C LEU A 54 1.18 -4.21 1.87
N LEU A 55 2.50 -4.14 2.02
CA LEU A 55 3.27 -5.38 2.08
C LEU A 55 4.37 -5.34 3.13
N ASP A 56 4.64 -6.51 3.71
CA ASP A 56 5.76 -6.73 4.60
C ASP A 56 6.98 -7.12 3.77
N VAL A 57 8.15 -6.78 4.27
CA VAL A 57 9.41 -7.10 3.59
C VAL A 57 9.80 -8.56 3.85
N ASN A 58 9.63 -9.02 5.07
CA ASN A 58 10.15 -10.32 5.51
C ASN A 58 9.09 -11.40 5.36
N MET A 59 9.08 -12.06 4.20
CA MET A 59 8.13 -13.13 3.90
C MET A 59 8.86 -14.32 3.29
N PRO A 60 8.35 -15.56 3.49
CA PRO A 60 8.92 -16.73 2.83
C PRO A 60 8.56 -16.77 1.35
N VAL A 61 9.20 -17.65 0.60
CA VAL A 61 8.99 -17.91 -0.82
C VAL A 61 9.43 -16.71 -1.67
N MET A 62 8.78 -15.58 -1.51
CA MET A 62 9.16 -14.33 -2.18
C MET A 62 8.94 -13.19 -1.21
N ASN A 63 10.00 -12.51 -0.81
CA ASN A 63 9.91 -11.40 0.12
C ASN A 63 9.39 -10.13 -0.55
N GLY A 64 9.13 -9.09 0.25
CA GLY A 64 8.53 -7.87 -0.26
C GLY A 64 9.40 -7.13 -1.26
N GLU A 65 10.70 -7.19 -1.08
CA GLU A 65 11.63 -6.52 -1.99
C GLU A 65 11.63 -7.16 -3.37
N GLU A 66 11.64 -8.50 -3.42
CA GLU A 66 11.55 -9.24 -4.67
C GLU A 66 10.21 -8.99 -5.37
N MET A 67 9.14 -9.02 -4.59
CA MET A 67 7.81 -8.75 -5.11
C MET A 67 7.74 -7.35 -5.74
N LEU A 68 8.23 -6.35 -5.02
CA LEU A 68 8.22 -4.98 -5.48
C LEU A 68 9.04 -4.81 -6.76
N THR A 69 10.20 -5.45 -6.82
CA THR A 69 11.04 -5.43 -8.02
C THR A 69 10.29 -5.98 -9.22
N ARG A 70 9.62 -7.12 -9.06
CA ARG A 70 8.85 -7.71 -10.15
C ARG A 70 7.68 -6.85 -10.57
N MET A 71 7.02 -6.21 -9.60
CA MET A 71 5.92 -5.29 -9.91
C MET A 71 6.39 -4.12 -10.77
N ARG A 72 7.56 -3.56 -10.47
CA ARG A 72 8.09 -2.42 -11.24
C ARG A 72 8.55 -2.80 -12.63
N GLN A 73 8.83 -4.08 -12.86
CA GLN A 73 9.21 -4.59 -14.18
C GLN A 73 8.01 -4.90 -15.07
N ASN A 74 6.82 -5.00 -14.49
CA ASN A 74 5.60 -5.30 -15.22
C ASN A 74 4.85 -4.01 -15.52
N PRO A 75 4.61 -3.67 -16.80
CA PRO A 75 3.93 -2.41 -17.15
C PRO A 75 2.57 -2.24 -16.48
N GLU A 76 1.87 -3.35 -16.19
CA GLU A 76 0.55 -3.28 -15.58
C GLU A 76 0.59 -2.88 -14.10
N THR A 77 1.72 -3.09 -13.44
CA THR A 77 1.87 -2.80 -12.01
C THR A 77 3.02 -1.84 -11.71
N ALA A 78 3.67 -1.32 -12.75
CA ALA A 78 4.86 -0.48 -12.58
C ALA A 78 4.57 0.79 -11.77
N ASP A 79 3.35 1.31 -11.87
CA ASP A 79 2.98 2.55 -11.18
C ASP A 79 2.05 2.31 -9.98
N LEU A 80 1.80 1.06 -9.62
CA LEU A 80 0.89 0.76 -8.52
C LEU A 80 1.45 1.30 -7.20
N PRO A 81 0.68 2.10 -6.47
CA PRO A 81 1.11 2.58 -5.15
C PRO A 81 1.34 1.44 -4.18
N VAL A 82 2.49 1.45 -3.52
CA VAL A 82 2.89 0.41 -2.56
C VAL A 82 3.35 1.08 -1.28
N ILE A 83 2.85 0.58 -0.15
CA ILE A 83 3.33 0.95 1.18
C ILE A 83 3.94 -0.28 1.82
N VAL A 84 5.21 -0.18 2.20
CA VAL A 84 5.87 -1.23 2.97
C VAL A 84 5.57 -0.98 4.44
N VAL A 85 4.98 -1.98 5.10
CA VAL A 85 4.63 -1.91 6.53
C VAL A 85 5.53 -2.91 7.26
N SER A 86 6.51 -2.43 8.00
CA SER A 86 7.52 -3.32 8.53
C SER A 86 8.19 -2.77 9.79
N THR A 87 8.84 -3.66 10.53
CA THR A 87 9.70 -3.28 11.65
C THR A 87 11.14 -3.03 11.20
N GLU A 88 11.40 -3.11 9.89
CA GLU A 88 12.74 -2.95 9.35
C GLU A 88 13.36 -1.61 9.78
N GLY A 89 14.57 -1.65 10.31
CA GLY A 89 15.26 -0.46 10.78
C GLY A 89 16.52 -0.10 9.98
N SER A 90 16.87 -0.90 8.97
CA SER A 90 18.06 -0.63 8.17
C SER A 90 17.79 0.50 7.18
N ASP A 91 18.55 1.58 7.31
CA ASP A 91 18.41 2.73 6.41
C ASP A 91 18.71 2.34 4.96
N THR A 92 19.67 1.47 4.75
CA THR A 92 20.05 1.00 3.41
C THR A 92 18.89 0.26 2.75
N ARG A 93 18.25 -0.62 3.50
CA ARG A 93 17.14 -1.42 2.96
C ARG A 93 15.91 -0.54 2.70
N ILE A 94 15.62 0.36 3.62
CA ILE A 94 14.51 1.31 3.45
C ILE A 94 14.76 2.18 2.22
N ALA A 95 15.99 2.65 2.04
CA ALA A 95 16.32 3.47 0.87
C ALA A 95 16.13 2.70 -0.43
N ALA A 96 16.53 1.42 -0.46
CA ALA A 96 16.35 0.58 -1.63
C ALA A 96 14.87 0.42 -1.99
N LEU A 97 14.01 0.23 -0.97
CA LEU A 97 12.58 0.11 -1.18
C LEU A 97 11.98 1.42 -1.70
N ARG A 98 12.44 2.54 -1.18
CA ARG A 98 11.98 3.86 -1.63
C ARG A 98 12.39 4.14 -3.07
N GLN A 99 13.57 3.65 -3.48
CA GLN A 99 14.00 3.79 -4.86
C GLN A 99 13.11 3.01 -5.82
N LEU A 100 12.47 1.95 -5.33
CA LEU A 100 11.48 1.20 -6.09
C LEU A 100 10.09 1.85 -6.04
N GLY A 101 10.01 3.04 -5.48
CA GLY A 101 8.77 3.81 -5.47
C GLY A 101 7.82 3.47 -4.34
N ALA A 102 8.27 2.75 -3.32
CA ALA A 102 7.41 2.41 -2.18
C ALA A 102 7.49 3.49 -1.11
N ALA A 103 6.36 3.74 -0.45
CA ALA A 103 6.34 4.46 0.81
C ALA A 103 6.61 3.47 1.94
N PHE A 104 6.97 3.97 3.10
CA PHE A 104 7.31 3.12 4.23
C PHE A 104 6.58 3.58 5.49
N VAL A 105 5.94 2.63 6.17
CA VAL A 105 5.31 2.88 7.48
C VAL A 105 5.92 1.91 8.47
N HIS A 106 6.50 2.43 9.53
CA HIS A 106 7.19 1.62 10.54
C HIS A 106 6.20 1.06 11.55
N LYS A 107 6.28 -0.23 11.85
CA LYS A 107 5.47 -0.87 12.89
C LYS A 107 6.08 -0.55 14.26
N PRO A 108 5.27 -0.34 15.30
CA PRO A 108 3.82 -0.21 15.27
C PRO A 108 3.39 1.14 14.74
N PHE A 109 2.19 1.23 14.19
CA PHE A 109 1.71 2.48 13.62
C PHE A 109 0.24 2.71 13.97
N ALA A 110 -0.15 3.99 14.00
CA ALA A 110 -1.53 4.38 14.27
C ALA A 110 -2.31 4.49 12.97
N PRO A 111 -3.66 4.40 13.03
CA PRO A 111 -4.47 4.60 11.82
C PRO A 111 -4.22 5.92 11.14
N GLU A 112 -3.94 6.98 11.89
CA GLU A 112 -3.66 8.30 11.34
C GLU A 112 -2.40 8.30 10.48
N ALA A 113 -1.35 7.60 10.92
CA ALA A 113 -0.10 7.51 10.16
C ALA A 113 -0.31 6.77 8.85
N LEU A 114 -1.07 5.69 8.87
CA LEU A 114 -1.39 4.95 7.67
C LEU A 114 -2.22 5.80 6.71
N ARG A 115 -3.22 6.50 7.23
CA ARG A 115 -4.06 7.37 6.42
C ARG A 115 -3.25 8.46 5.72
N GLU A 116 -2.38 9.12 6.46
CA GLU A 116 -1.54 10.18 5.90
C GLU A 116 -0.66 9.67 4.78
N THR A 117 -0.09 8.48 4.96
CA THR A 117 0.77 7.87 3.95
C THR A 117 -0.03 7.53 2.70
N ILE A 118 -1.21 6.94 2.87
CA ILE A 118 -2.07 6.59 1.73
C ILE A 118 -2.47 7.85 0.97
N VAL A 119 -2.92 8.88 1.68
CA VAL A 119 -3.33 10.12 1.03
C VAL A 119 -2.17 10.74 0.26
N SER A 120 -0.97 10.70 0.82
CA SER A 120 0.18 11.33 0.18
C SER A 120 0.60 10.62 -1.11
N ILE A 121 0.47 9.30 -1.19
CA ILE A 121 0.93 8.58 -2.38
C ILE A 121 -0.15 8.36 -3.42
N ILE A 122 -1.42 8.33 -3.02
CA ILE A 122 -2.53 8.14 -3.95
C ILE A 122 -3.15 9.47 -4.35
N GLY A 123 -3.04 10.47 -3.48
CA GLY A 123 -3.66 11.75 -3.73
C GLY A 123 -5.16 11.73 -3.50
N VAL A 124 -5.67 10.78 -2.70
CA VAL A 124 -7.08 10.70 -2.37
C VAL A 124 -7.44 11.83 -1.42
N SER A 125 -8.53 12.54 -1.74
CA SER A 125 -9.05 13.56 -0.85
C SER A 125 -9.72 12.89 0.34
N ASP A 126 -9.39 13.35 1.54
CA ASP A 126 -10.05 12.88 2.75
C ASP A 126 -11.15 13.83 3.19
N GLU A 127 -11.43 14.85 2.40
CA GLU A 127 -12.48 15.82 2.72
C GLU A 127 -13.74 15.50 1.95
N PRO A 128 -14.83 15.17 2.64
CA PRO A 128 -16.09 14.91 1.96
C PRO A 128 -16.51 16.16 1.18
N GLY A 129 -16.93 15.95 -0.06
CA GLY A 129 -17.40 17.05 -0.87
C GLY A 129 -16.33 17.82 -1.63
N MET A 130 -15.11 17.52 -1.45
CA MET A 130 -14.00 18.10 -2.21
C MET A 130 -13.76 17.28 -3.47
N ALA A 131 -14.71 16.96 -4.01
CA ALA A 131 -14.59 16.17 -5.23
C ALA A 131 -14.08 16.99 -6.36
N ASP A 132 -14.03 17.73 -5.86
CA ASP A 132 -13.77 18.06 -6.53
C ASP A 132 -13.04 18.54 -7.06
N GLY A 133 -12.99 19.03 -7.16
CA GLY A 133 -12.50 19.33 -7.51
C GLY A 133 -11.83 20.13 -7.52
N THR A 134 -12.01 20.69 -7.39
CA THR A 134 -11.58 21.21 -7.27
C THR A 134 -10.64 21.45 -7.03
N PHE A 135 -10.30 21.86 -7.19
CA PHE A 135 -9.60 21.72 -6.75
C PHE A 135 -8.94 21.70 -7.02
N ALA A 136 -8.69 22.24 -7.22
CA ALA A 136 -8.25 21.89 -7.15
C ALA A 136 -7.55 21.76 -7.29
N GLY A 137 -7.19 22.51 -7.48
CA GLY A 137 -6.88 21.94 -7.39
C GLY A 137 -6.12 21.91 -7.40
N SER A 138 -5.92 22.58 -7.58
CA SER A 138 -5.60 22.15 -7.25
C SER A 138 -5.08 22.08 -7.12
N GLY A 139 -4.70 23.02 -7.30
CA GLY A 139 -4.60 22.59 -7.01
C GLY A 139 -4.00 22.75 -6.94
N PRO A 140 -3.74 23.42 -6.95
CA PRO A 140 -3.54 23.28 -6.77
C PRO A 140 -3.21 23.23 -6.73
N ASP A 141 -3.01 23.87 -6.92
CA ASP A 141 -3.23 23.34 -6.77
C ASP A 141 -2.82 23.10 -6.79
N PHE A 142 -2.61 23.81 -6.96
CA PHE A 142 -2.73 23.20 -6.79
C PHE A 142 -2.58 22.88 -6.91
#